data_09b294d319e98f9c7495cb0338a25d45
#
_entry.id   09b294d319e98f9c7495cb0338a25d45
#
_cell.length_a   1.000
_cell.length_b   1.000
_cell.length_c   1.000
_cell.angle_alpha   90.00
_cell.angle_beta   90.00
_cell.angle_gamma   90.00
#
_symmetry.space_group_name_H-M   'P 1'
#
loop_
_entity.id
_entity.type
_entity.pdbx_description
1 polymer ?
#
loop_
_entity_poly.entity_id
_entity_poly.type
_entity_poly.pdbx_seq_one_letter_code
_entity_poly.pdbx_strand_id
1 'polypeptide(L)'
;LSDEATSALDPETTIATLQLLKRINAELGVTIVMITHEMNVVKQICNRVAVMNLGEVVEEGDVIDIFAQPKTETTRALIGQVMDRDLPQSIIDTVNRARSKEGHDNVHLLHLSFIGSEVAEPVISTASREFDINFSILRGTVDDLQGRTLGTLTLLVTAPVAVYQEAVKYIRERGVLVEEIPNV
;
A
#
# COMPACT_ATOMS: atom_id res chain seq x y z
N LEU A 1 8.09 -3.22 26.81
CA LEU A 1 7.27 -2.12 26.34
C LEU A 1 8.18 -0.93 26.03
N SER A 2 8.07 -0.38 24.84
CA SER A 2 8.78 0.79 24.37
C SER A 2 7.73 1.83 23.95
N ASP A 3 7.71 2.96 24.60
CA ASP A 3 6.76 4.04 24.36
C ASP A 3 7.51 5.23 23.76
N GLU A 4 7.19 5.56 22.51
CA GLU A 4 7.79 6.65 21.72
C GLU A 4 9.34 6.77 21.82
N ALA A 5 10.05 5.64 21.90
CA ALA A 5 11.51 5.62 22.18
C ALA A 5 12.36 6.29 21.09
N THR A 6 11.79 6.60 19.93
CA THR A 6 12.49 7.21 18.79
C THR A 6 12.08 8.64 18.50
N SER A 7 10.99 9.12 19.09
CA SER A 7 10.36 10.42 18.73
C SER A 7 11.23 11.66 18.97
N ALA A 8 12.22 11.56 19.87
CA ALA A 8 13.14 12.66 20.21
C ALA A 8 14.57 12.44 19.68
N LEU A 9 14.79 11.42 18.85
CA LEU A 9 16.11 11.07 18.32
C LEU A 9 16.30 11.64 16.91
N ASP A 10 17.54 11.91 16.55
CA ASP A 10 17.90 12.18 15.16
C ASP A 10 17.79 10.91 14.31
N PRO A 11 17.67 11.02 12.99
CA PRO A 11 17.42 9.87 12.10
C PRO A 11 18.48 8.77 12.20
N GLU A 12 19.75 9.11 12.40
CA GLU A 12 20.84 8.13 12.49
C GLU A 12 20.75 7.33 13.79
N THR A 13 20.52 8.01 14.93
CA THR A 13 20.32 7.39 16.23
C THR A 13 19.03 6.55 16.25
N THR A 14 17.97 7.00 15.59
CA THR A 14 16.74 6.23 15.41
C THR A 14 17.03 4.89 14.74
N ILE A 15 17.70 4.89 13.58
CA ILE A 15 18.05 3.67 12.85
C ILE A 15 18.89 2.72 13.71
N ALA A 16 19.91 3.24 14.40
CA ALA A 16 20.75 2.43 15.28
C ALA A 16 19.95 1.80 16.43
N THR A 17 19.05 2.54 17.05
CA THR A 17 18.17 2.05 18.13
C THR A 17 17.23 0.96 17.63
N LEU A 18 16.61 1.14 16.46
CA LEU A 18 15.72 0.15 15.86
C LEU A 18 16.46 -1.14 15.50
N GLN A 19 17.68 -1.04 14.97
CA GLN A 19 18.53 -2.20 14.69
C GLN A 19 18.92 -2.94 15.98
N LEU A 20 19.22 -2.23 17.06
CA LEU A 20 19.48 -2.83 18.36
C LEU A 20 18.26 -3.59 18.89
N LEU A 21 17.07 -2.99 18.84
CA LEU A 21 15.83 -3.65 19.25
C LEU A 21 15.56 -4.91 18.43
N LYS A 22 15.78 -4.87 17.11
CA LYS A 22 15.64 -6.03 16.23
C LYS A 22 16.63 -7.16 16.60
N ARG A 23 17.86 -6.82 16.92
CA ARG A 23 18.86 -7.79 17.40
C ARG A 23 18.46 -8.40 18.75
N ILE A 24 18.05 -7.59 19.72
CA ILE A 24 17.59 -8.07 21.02
C ILE A 24 16.39 -9.03 20.87
N ASN A 25 15.42 -8.69 20.02
CA ASN A 25 14.30 -9.58 19.73
C ASN A 25 14.78 -10.92 19.15
N ALA A 26 15.70 -10.89 18.18
CA ALA A 26 16.19 -12.10 17.51
C ALA A 26 17.10 -12.97 18.42
N GLU A 27 17.99 -12.34 19.20
CA GLU A 27 18.96 -13.06 20.03
C GLU A 27 18.35 -13.60 21.33
N LEU A 28 17.44 -12.85 21.94
CA LEU A 28 16.85 -13.20 23.24
C LEU A 28 15.45 -13.81 23.13
N GLY A 29 14.82 -13.81 21.96
CA GLY A 29 13.47 -14.30 21.76
C GLY A 29 12.37 -13.53 22.51
N VAL A 30 12.65 -12.28 22.92
CA VAL A 30 11.71 -11.46 23.69
C VAL A 30 10.72 -10.76 22.76
N THR A 31 9.45 -10.72 23.15
CA THR A 31 8.44 -9.93 22.46
C THR A 31 8.59 -8.45 22.84
N ILE A 32 8.70 -7.58 21.83
CA ILE A 32 8.78 -6.14 22.00
C ILE A 32 7.47 -5.51 21.55
N VAL A 33 6.80 -4.79 22.46
CA VAL A 33 5.63 -3.96 22.12
C VAL A 33 6.11 -2.52 22.04
N MET A 34 5.90 -1.89 20.90
CA MET A 34 6.21 -0.48 20.65
C MET A 34 4.93 0.33 20.52
N ILE A 35 4.93 1.51 21.13
CA ILE A 35 3.90 2.53 20.89
C ILE A 35 4.57 3.64 20.08
N THR A 36 4.03 3.94 18.93
CA THR A 36 4.56 4.98 18.03
C THR A 36 3.48 5.45 17.06
N HIS A 37 3.57 6.70 16.65
CA HIS A 37 2.82 7.25 15.52
C HIS A 37 3.66 7.29 14.23
N GLU A 38 4.91 6.87 14.30
CA GLU A 38 5.84 6.87 13.16
C GLU A 38 5.68 5.60 12.33
N MET A 39 4.92 5.67 11.24
CA MET A 39 4.69 4.52 10.34
C MET A 39 5.96 3.99 9.68
N ASN A 40 7.00 4.83 9.52
CA ASN A 40 8.32 4.38 9.08
C ASN A 40 8.99 3.42 10.07
N VAL A 41 8.79 3.64 11.37
CA VAL A 41 9.28 2.73 12.42
C VAL A 41 8.54 1.40 12.35
N VAL A 42 7.20 1.44 12.25
CA VAL A 42 6.37 0.24 12.10
C VAL A 42 6.82 -0.58 10.88
N LYS A 43 7.01 0.06 9.73
CA LYS A 43 7.46 -0.54 8.48
C LYS A 43 8.83 -1.22 8.61
N GLN A 44 9.76 -0.62 9.36
CA GLN A 44 11.15 -1.09 9.47
C GLN A 44 11.34 -2.29 10.39
N ILE A 45 10.61 -2.38 11.51
CA ILE A 45 10.92 -3.40 12.53
C ILE A 45 9.73 -4.19 13.07
N CYS A 46 8.50 -3.74 12.87
CA CYS A 46 7.34 -4.43 13.43
C CYS A 46 6.85 -5.55 12.50
N ASN A 47 6.56 -6.73 13.08
CA ASN A 47 5.96 -7.84 12.34
C ASN A 47 4.43 -7.70 12.29
N ARG A 48 3.83 -7.26 13.40
CA ARG A 48 2.40 -7.02 13.56
C ARG A 48 2.15 -5.60 14.04
N VAL A 49 0.97 -5.10 13.74
CA VAL A 49 0.51 -3.77 14.16
C VAL A 49 -0.93 -3.86 14.67
N ALA A 50 -1.23 -3.10 15.72
CA ALA A 50 -2.57 -2.78 16.17
C ALA A 50 -2.76 -1.27 16.08
N VAL A 51 -3.70 -0.83 15.24
CA VAL A 51 -4.04 0.59 15.08
C VAL A 51 -5.09 0.95 16.12
N MET A 52 -4.82 2.00 16.87
CA MET A 52 -5.72 2.49 17.92
C MET A 52 -6.34 3.84 17.51
N ASN A 53 -7.61 3.99 17.84
CA ASN A 53 -8.33 5.26 17.71
C ASN A 53 -9.26 5.44 18.92
N LEU A 54 -9.20 6.59 19.58
CA LEU A 54 -10.01 6.92 20.76
C LEU A 54 -9.98 5.85 21.87
N GLY A 55 -8.83 5.19 22.06
CA GLY A 55 -8.63 4.16 23.08
C GLY A 55 -9.07 2.75 22.68
N GLU A 56 -9.60 2.56 21.47
CA GLU A 56 -10.01 1.26 20.95
C GLU A 56 -9.08 0.79 19.83
N VAL A 57 -8.85 -0.54 19.73
CA VAL A 57 -8.17 -1.14 18.59
C VAL A 57 -9.16 -1.21 17.43
N VAL A 58 -8.88 -0.45 16.36
CA VAL A 58 -9.77 -0.38 15.18
C VAL A 58 -9.34 -1.29 14.06
N GLU A 59 -8.05 -1.70 14.03
CA GLU A 59 -7.52 -2.65 13.07
C GLU A 59 -6.25 -3.31 13.61
N GLU A 60 -6.07 -4.60 13.36
CA GLU A 60 -4.84 -5.32 13.71
C GLU A 60 -4.49 -6.37 12.66
N GLY A 61 -3.20 -6.68 12.52
CA GLY A 61 -2.73 -7.71 11.59
C GLY A 61 -1.23 -7.69 11.36
N ASP A 62 -0.79 -8.47 10.41
CA ASP A 62 0.60 -8.40 9.92
C ASP A 62 0.83 -7.06 9.24
N VAL A 63 2.01 -6.49 9.46
CA VAL A 63 2.35 -5.15 8.92
C VAL A 63 2.14 -5.10 7.41
N ILE A 64 2.58 -6.12 6.68
CA ILE A 64 2.46 -6.13 5.22
C ILE A 64 0.99 -6.12 4.75
N ASP A 65 0.11 -6.84 5.43
CA ASP A 65 -1.31 -6.92 5.06
C ASP A 65 -2.02 -5.60 5.34
N ILE A 66 -1.72 -4.98 6.49
CA ILE A 66 -2.25 -3.66 6.87
C ILE A 66 -1.77 -2.57 5.92
N PHE A 67 -0.49 -2.61 5.50
CA PHE A 67 0.05 -1.66 4.53
C PHE A 67 -0.47 -1.89 3.11
N ALA A 68 -0.66 -3.14 2.70
CA ALA A 68 -1.19 -3.47 1.39
C ALA A 68 -2.68 -3.13 1.24
N GLN A 69 -3.48 -3.41 2.29
CA GLN A 69 -4.94 -3.25 2.24
C GLN A 69 -5.51 -2.75 3.58
N PRO A 70 -5.30 -1.47 3.94
CA PRO A 70 -5.89 -0.89 5.15
C PRO A 70 -7.42 -0.84 5.04
N LYS A 71 -8.10 -1.32 6.07
CA LYS A 71 -9.58 -1.46 6.07
C LYS A 71 -10.28 -0.24 6.64
N THR A 72 -9.69 0.38 7.68
CA THR A 72 -10.30 1.53 8.34
C THR A 72 -9.77 2.85 7.78
N GLU A 73 -10.56 3.91 7.89
CA GLU A 73 -10.16 5.26 7.49
C GLU A 73 -8.97 5.76 8.32
N THR A 74 -8.97 5.48 9.62
CA THR A 74 -7.84 5.80 10.51
C THR A 74 -6.54 5.16 10.02
N THR A 75 -6.57 3.88 9.67
CA THR A 75 -5.40 3.16 9.15
C THR A 75 -4.95 3.73 7.80
N ARG A 76 -5.88 4.02 6.89
CA ARG A 76 -5.56 4.66 5.60
C ARG A 76 -4.87 6.01 5.78
N ALA A 77 -5.36 6.84 6.70
CA ALA A 77 -4.78 8.14 7.00
C ALA A 77 -3.36 8.03 7.57
N LEU A 78 -3.11 7.06 8.46
CA LEU A 78 -1.78 6.84 9.03
C LEU A 78 -0.79 6.32 7.96
N ILE A 79 -1.19 5.33 7.18
CA ILE A 79 -0.35 4.75 6.12
C ILE A 79 -0.12 5.75 5.00
N GLY A 80 -1.10 6.59 4.67
CA GLY A 80 -1.00 7.63 3.66
C GLY A 80 0.16 8.60 3.91
N GLN A 81 0.56 8.80 5.16
CA GLN A 81 1.72 9.65 5.51
C GLN A 81 3.06 9.11 4.99
N VAL A 82 3.19 7.80 4.79
CA VAL A 82 4.46 7.14 4.40
C VAL A 82 4.38 6.39 3.07
N MET A 83 3.18 6.06 2.61
CA MET A 83 2.96 5.36 1.34
C MET A 83 2.46 6.31 0.24
N ASP A 84 2.30 7.60 0.54
CA ASP A 84 1.89 8.66 -0.40
C ASP A 84 0.75 8.19 -1.35
N ARG A 85 -0.40 7.84 -0.74
CA ARG A 85 -1.58 7.36 -1.48
C ARG A 85 -2.37 8.47 -2.14
N ASP A 86 -2.14 9.72 -1.74
CA ASP A 86 -2.85 10.87 -2.29
C ASP A 86 -2.38 11.16 -3.71
N LEU A 87 -3.33 11.41 -4.60
CA LEU A 87 -3.04 11.76 -5.98
C LEU A 87 -2.76 13.25 -6.08
N PRO A 88 -1.61 13.66 -6.64
CA PRO A 88 -1.35 15.05 -6.93
C PRO A 88 -2.41 15.66 -7.86
N GLN A 89 -2.69 16.95 -7.74
CA GLN A 89 -3.69 17.65 -8.54
C GLN A 89 -3.48 17.44 -10.05
N SER A 90 -2.22 17.41 -10.51
CA SER A 90 -1.88 17.14 -11.91
C SER A 90 -2.35 15.78 -12.43
N ILE A 91 -2.37 14.77 -11.54
CA ILE A 91 -2.89 13.43 -11.85
C ILE A 91 -4.43 13.47 -11.90
N ILE A 92 -5.07 14.13 -10.94
CA ILE A 92 -6.53 14.36 -10.93
C ILE A 92 -6.97 15.04 -12.23
N ASP A 93 -6.26 16.09 -12.65
CA ASP A 93 -6.54 16.80 -13.91
C ASP A 93 -6.38 15.89 -15.14
N THR A 94 -5.44 14.95 -15.08
CA THR A 94 -5.23 13.97 -16.17
C THR A 94 -6.38 12.96 -16.22
N VAL A 95 -6.85 12.46 -15.09
CA VAL A 95 -8.03 11.59 -14.98
C VAL A 95 -9.28 12.30 -15.51
N ASN A 96 -9.50 13.55 -15.10
CA ASN A 96 -10.64 14.35 -15.54
C ASN A 96 -10.62 14.63 -17.06
N ARG A 97 -9.45 14.86 -17.65
CA ARG A 97 -9.31 14.99 -19.10
C ARG A 97 -9.62 13.69 -19.84
N ALA A 98 -9.17 12.55 -19.30
CA ALA A 98 -9.50 11.25 -19.87
C ALA A 98 -11.01 10.98 -19.82
N ARG A 99 -11.65 11.25 -18.68
CA ARG A 99 -13.12 11.13 -18.51
C ARG A 99 -13.90 11.99 -19.48
N SER A 100 -13.45 13.21 -19.72
CA SER A 100 -14.08 14.14 -20.66
C SER A 100 -13.98 13.66 -22.12
N LYS A 101 -12.92 12.89 -22.45
CA LYS A 101 -12.67 12.39 -23.80
C LYS A 101 -13.34 11.03 -24.08
N GLU A 102 -13.22 10.09 -23.15
CA GLU A 102 -13.60 8.69 -23.35
C GLU A 102 -14.95 8.33 -22.67
N GLY A 103 -15.54 9.27 -21.94
CA GLY A 103 -16.74 9.04 -21.12
C GLY A 103 -16.41 8.58 -19.70
N HIS A 104 -17.23 9.03 -18.75
CA HIS A 104 -17.00 8.79 -17.32
C HIS A 104 -17.00 7.30 -16.97
N ASP A 105 -17.88 6.52 -17.59
CA ASP A 105 -18.07 5.10 -17.35
C ASP A 105 -16.95 4.22 -17.94
N ASN A 106 -16.13 4.76 -18.83
CA ASN A 106 -15.05 4.04 -19.49
C ASN A 106 -13.67 4.34 -18.87
N VAL A 107 -13.60 5.20 -17.87
CA VAL A 107 -12.34 5.61 -17.24
C VAL A 107 -12.35 5.21 -15.77
N HIS A 108 -11.49 4.27 -15.43
CA HIS A 108 -11.40 3.67 -14.11
C HIS A 108 -10.04 3.98 -13.49
N LEU A 109 -10.01 4.14 -12.18
CA LEU A 109 -8.80 4.34 -11.41
C LEU A 109 -8.62 3.19 -10.42
N LEU A 110 -7.48 2.51 -10.50
CA LEU A 110 -7.16 1.35 -9.68
C LEU A 110 -5.92 1.60 -8.83
N HIS A 111 -5.99 1.15 -7.59
CA HIS A 111 -4.81 0.91 -6.78
C HIS A 111 -4.59 -0.58 -6.62
N LEU A 112 -3.40 -1.05 -6.99
CA LEU A 112 -3.00 -2.45 -6.93
C LEU A 112 -1.90 -2.63 -5.90
N SER A 113 -2.00 -3.71 -5.10
CA SER A 113 -0.92 -4.10 -4.18
C SER A 113 -0.50 -5.53 -4.48
N PHE A 114 0.81 -5.72 -4.65
CA PHE A 114 1.48 -6.98 -4.95
C PHE A 114 2.34 -7.36 -3.74
N ILE A 115 2.18 -8.57 -3.21
CA ILE A 115 2.90 -9.02 -2.02
C ILE A 115 3.85 -10.17 -2.40
N GLY A 116 5.13 -10.06 -2.03
CA GLY A 116 6.11 -11.13 -2.22
C GLY A 116 6.38 -11.44 -3.68
N SER A 117 6.19 -12.69 -4.12
CA SER A 117 6.50 -13.15 -5.48
C SER A 117 5.65 -12.53 -6.57
N GLU A 118 4.42 -12.10 -6.25
CA GLU A 118 3.51 -11.46 -7.20
C GLU A 118 4.07 -10.16 -7.79
N VAL A 119 5.00 -9.51 -7.07
CA VAL A 119 5.70 -8.29 -7.56
C VAL A 119 6.46 -8.54 -8.87
N ALA A 120 6.99 -9.75 -9.06
CA ALA A 120 7.76 -10.13 -10.25
C ALA A 120 6.89 -10.69 -11.39
N GLU A 121 5.63 -10.98 -11.14
CA GLU A 121 4.71 -11.55 -12.14
C GLU A 121 4.26 -10.47 -13.15
N PRO A 122 4.26 -10.76 -14.46
CA PRO A 122 3.87 -9.79 -15.48
C PRO A 122 2.33 -9.66 -15.63
N VAL A 123 1.62 -9.58 -14.49
CA VAL A 123 0.14 -9.61 -14.44
C VAL A 123 -0.48 -8.49 -15.28
N ILE A 124 0.01 -7.26 -15.16
CA ILE A 124 -0.55 -6.09 -15.85
C ILE A 124 -0.32 -6.15 -17.36
N SER A 125 0.89 -6.50 -17.78
CA SER A 125 1.20 -6.60 -19.21
C SER A 125 0.48 -7.78 -19.88
N THR A 126 0.19 -8.84 -19.13
CA THR A 126 -0.60 -9.97 -19.61
C THR A 126 -2.07 -9.59 -19.70
N ALA A 127 -2.63 -8.95 -18.66
CA ALA A 127 -4.01 -8.45 -18.69
C ALA A 127 -4.22 -7.46 -19.86
N SER A 128 -3.26 -6.56 -20.10
CA SER A 128 -3.33 -5.63 -21.22
C SER A 128 -3.48 -6.33 -22.56
N ARG A 129 -2.73 -7.41 -22.80
CA ARG A 129 -2.80 -8.17 -24.06
C ARG A 129 -4.02 -9.05 -24.15
N GLU A 130 -4.45 -9.67 -23.05
CA GLU A 130 -5.56 -10.64 -23.04
C GLU A 130 -6.92 -9.96 -23.24
N PHE A 131 -7.08 -8.78 -22.65
CA PHE A 131 -8.33 -8.02 -22.70
C PHE A 131 -8.31 -6.85 -23.70
N ASP A 132 -7.19 -6.64 -24.42
CA ASP A 132 -6.96 -5.50 -25.34
C ASP A 132 -7.26 -4.14 -24.68
N ILE A 133 -6.75 -3.95 -23.46
CA ILE A 133 -6.93 -2.72 -22.68
C ILE A 133 -5.60 -2.05 -22.37
N ASN A 134 -5.63 -0.74 -22.21
CA ASN A 134 -4.46 0.05 -21.88
C ASN A 134 -4.45 0.43 -20.40
N PHE A 135 -3.32 0.18 -19.74
CA PHE A 135 -3.03 0.64 -18.39
C PHE A 135 -2.00 1.76 -18.42
N SER A 136 -2.39 2.95 -17.97
CA SER A 136 -1.46 4.06 -17.77
C SER A 136 -1.01 4.09 -16.31
N ILE A 137 0.29 3.93 -16.07
CA ILE A 137 0.87 3.98 -14.72
C ILE A 137 0.94 5.43 -14.28
N LEU A 138 0.18 5.78 -13.26
CA LEU A 138 0.20 7.12 -12.66
C LEU A 138 1.21 7.20 -11.52
N ARG A 139 1.39 6.09 -10.78
CA ARG A 139 2.33 5.96 -9.68
C ARG A 139 2.74 4.50 -9.51
N GLY A 140 3.95 4.26 -9.02
CA GLY A 140 4.41 2.93 -8.65
C GLY A 140 5.51 3.02 -7.59
N THR A 141 5.46 2.12 -6.61
CA THR A 141 6.50 1.98 -5.58
C THR A 141 6.80 0.49 -5.35
N VAL A 142 8.00 0.22 -4.86
CA VAL A 142 8.40 -1.10 -4.36
C VAL A 142 9.11 -0.88 -3.03
N ASP A 143 8.58 -1.48 -2.00
CA ASP A 143 9.05 -1.38 -0.63
C ASP A 143 9.42 -2.76 -0.07
N ASP A 144 10.40 -2.81 0.82
CA ASP A 144 10.70 -3.98 1.63
C ASP A 144 10.13 -3.79 3.05
N LEU A 145 9.24 -4.70 3.46
CA LEU A 145 8.67 -4.77 4.79
C LEU A 145 9.12 -6.07 5.45
N GLN A 146 10.18 -5.99 6.26
CA GLN A 146 10.74 -7.15 6.99
C GLN A 146 11.13 -8.33 6.09
N GLY A 147 11.78 -8.06 4.94
CA GLY A 147 12.18 -9.07 3.97
C GLY A 147 11.05 -9.59 3.09
N ARG A 148 9.87 -8.98 3.16
CA ARG A 148 8.75 -9.22 2.24
C ARG A 148 8.54 -7.99 1.37
N THR A 149 8.55 -8.19 0.06
CA THR A 149 8.36 -7.10 -0.90
C THR A 149 6.88 -6.72 -1.00
N LEU A 150 6.59 -5.43 -0.95
CA LEU A 150 5.29 -4.83 -1.28
C LEU A 150 5.47 -3.92 -2.48
N GLY A 151 4.89 -4.29 -3.62
CA GLY A 151 4.77 -3.43 -4.79
C GLY A 151 3.41 -2.76 -4.81
N THR A 152 3.34 -1.47 -5.15
CA THR A 152 2.05 -0.79 -5.37
C THR A 152 2.04 -0.08 -6.71
N LEU A 153 0.90 -0.09 -7.39
CA LEU A 153 0.67 0.65 -8.63
C LEU A 153 -0.67 1.39 -8.53
N THR A 154 -0.66 2.65 -8.95
CA THR A 154 -1.91 3.37 -9.25
C THR A 154 -2.02 3.51 -10.76
N LEU A 155 -3.11 2.99 -11.31
CA LEU A 155 -3.33 2.86 -12.74
C LEU A 155 -4.59 3.60 -13.18
N LEU A 156 -4.49 4.29 -14.31
CA LEU A 156 -5.63 4.74 -15.08
C LEU A 156 -5.92 3.69 -16.15
N VAL A 157 -7.16 3.23 -16.21
CA VAL A 157 -7.62 2.22 -17.17
C VAL A 157 -8.72 2.83 -18.03
N THR A 158 -8.58 2.72 -19.34
CA THR A 158 -9.61 3.14 -20.27
C THR A 158 -10.16 1.89 -20.99
N ALA A 159 -11.37 1.49 -20.62
CA ALA A 159 -12.05 0.33 -21.17
C ALA A 159 -13.55 0.39 -20.90
N PRO A 160 -14.39 -0.25 -21.73
CA PRO A 160 -15.80 -0.48 -21.41
C PRO A 160 -15.93 -1.26 -20.08
N VAL A 161 -16.95 -0.95 -19.29
CA VAL A 161 -17.17 -1.51 -17.94
C VAL A 161 -17.08 -3.04 -17.92
N ALA A 162 -17.67 -3.73 -18.91
CA ALA A 162 -17.66 -5.21 -18.95
C ALA A 162 -16.23 -5.76 -19.10
N VAL A 163 -15.43 -5.20 -20.00
CA VAL A 163 -14.04 -5.62 -20.24
C VAL A 163 -13.16 -5.30 -19.02
N TYR A 164 -13.36 -4.11 -18.44
CA TYR A 164 -12.70 -3.71 -17.21
C TYR A 164 -12.96 -4.69 -16.06
N GLN A 165 -14.22 -5.10 -15.85
CA GLN A 165 -14.59 -6.03 -14.78
C GLN A 165 -13.93 -7.41 -14.96
N GLU A 166 -13.86 -7.93 -16.19
CA GLU A 166 -13.15 -9.18 -16.48
C GLU A 166 -11.65 -9.06 -16.22
N ALA A 167 -11.03 -7.96 -16.63
CA ALA A 167 -9.62 -7.71 -16.37
C ALA A 167 -9.32 -7.58 -14.86
N VAL A 168 -10.16 -6.89 -14.10
CA VAL A 168 -10.04 -6.79 -12.63
C VAL A 168 -10.18 -8.17 -11.97
N LYS A 169 -11.13 -8.99 -12.42
CA LYS A 169 -11.28 -10.36 -11.93
C LYS A 169 -10.03 -11.20 -12.21
N TYR A 170 -9.51 -11.14 -13.42
CA TYR A 170 -8.27 -11.81 -13.83
C TYR A 170 -7.08 -11.42 -12.94
N ILE A 171 -6.93 -10.12 -12.64
CA ILE A 171 -5.87 -9.59 -11.79
C ILE A 171 -6.01 -10.12 -10.35
N ARG A 172 -7.24 -10.11 -9.79
CA ARG A 172 -7.53 -10.64 -8.45
C ARG A 172 -7.26 -12.14 -8.32
N GLU A 173 -7.59 -12.92 -9.35
CA GLU A 173 -7.35 -14.38 -9.38
C GLU A 173 -5.86 -14.74 -9.36
N ARG A 174 -4.97 -13.78 -9.62
CA ARG A 174 -3.51 -13.92 -9.52
C ARG A 174 -2.91 -13.40 -8.22
N GLY A 175 -3.74 -13.24 -7.19
CA GLY A 175 -3.29 -12.84 -5.86
C GLY A 175 -3.06 -11.35 -5.68
N VAL A 176 -3.26 -10.53 -6.73
CA VAL A 176 -3.08 -9.07 -6.62
C VAL A 176 -4.28 -8.45 -5.92
N LEU A 177 -4.01 -7.65 -4.89
CA LEU A 177 -5.05 -6.88 -4.21
C LEU A 177 -5.45 -5.69 -5.07
N VAL A 178 -6.75 -5.55 -5.32
CA VAL A 178 -7.30 -4.50 -6.20
C VAL A 178 -8.28 -3.65 -5.41
N GLU A 179 -7.96 -2.38 -5.27
CA GLU A 179 -8.82 -1.34 -4.73
C GLU A 179 -9.24 -0.40 -5.87
N GLU A 180 -10.54 -0.23 -6.05
CA GLU A 180 -11.07 0.74 -7.00
C GLU A 180 -11.14 2.09 -6.29
N ILE A 181 -10.57 3.14 -6.90
CA ILE A 181 -10.62 4.49 -6.36
C ILE A 181 -11.85 5.19 -6.95
N PRO A 182 -12.94 5.36 -6.14
CA PRO A 182 -14.13 6.05 -6.61
C PRO A 182 -13.83 7.55 -6.70
N ASN A 183 -14.36 8.18 -7.72
CA ASN A 183 -14.45 9.64 -7.95
C ASN A 183 -13.35 10.50 -7.31
N VAL A 184 -12.33 10.81 -8.09
CA VAL A 184 -11.33 11.83 -7.80
C VAL A 184 -11.78 13.13 -8.46
#